data_6cbbc4d6a3bf52d14874cb89fb48511e
#
_entry.id   6cbbc4d6a3bf52d14874cb89fb48511e
#
_cell.length_a   1.000
_cell.length_b   1.000
_cell.length_c   1.000
_cell.angle_alpha   90.00
_cell.angle_beta   90.00
_cell.angle_gamma   90.00
#
_symmetry.space_group_name_H-M   'P 1'
#
loop_
_entity.id
_entity.type
_entity.pdbx_description
1 polymer ?
#
loop_
_entity_poly.entity_id
_entity_poly.type
_entity_poly.pdbx_seq_one_letter_code
_entity_poly.pdbx_strand_id
1 'polypeptide(L)'
;MTIQILAKELAFLYQPRGPHIIHGVSFSVYAGDFIGIIGPNGGGKSTLIMLILGLLHPTSGTLQIFSSKHPRVQVGWVPQYFSYDMNFPISVRDVVLSGRLSKLRWHGKYCKEDFAAVNEALAIVGLSNHHNCCFSHLSGGQIQRVLLARALTSHPEILILDEPTTNIDPDNQQRILNILKKLNTSCTILMVTHDLHHTTDYFNQVFYMNKTLTALTDTSALMDKFCCHPSKYKANL
;
A
#
# COMPACT_ATOMS: atom_id res chain seq x y z
N MET A 1 -13.06 18.64 -2.40
CA MET A 1 -12.23 17.44 -2.18
C MET A 1 -12.65 16.79 -0.87
N THR A 2 -12.91 15.50 -0.84
CA THR A 2 -13.38 14.79 0.37
C THR A 2 -12.19 14.21 1.09
N ILE A 3 -12.04 14.48 2.40
CA ILE A 3 -10.97 13.89 3.21
C ILE A 3 -11.28 12.40 3.42
N GLN A 4 -10.29 11.55 3.20
CA GLN A 4 -10.37 10.11 3.47
C GLN A 4 -9.50 9.68 4.66
N ILE A 5 -8.35 10.33 4.88
CA ILE A 5 -7.52 10.08 6.06
C ILE A 5 -7.18 11.41 6.69
N LEU A 6 -7.35 11.51 8.01
CA LEU A 6 -6.96 12.68 8.80
C LEU A 6 -6.19 12.23 10.02
N ALA A 7 -4.92 12.64 10.11
CA ALA A 7 -4.06 12.46 11.27
C ALA A 7 -3.79 13.80 11.93
N LYS A 8 -3.87 13.86 13.27
CA LYS A 8 -3.55 15.05 14.06
C LYS A 8 -2.66 14.66 15.22
N GLU A 9 -1.48 15.27 15.28
CA GLU A 9 -0.46 15.08 16.34
C GLU A 9 -0.21 13.61 16.67
N LEU A 10 -0.18 12.77 15.62
CA LEU A 10 -0.05 11.32 15.73
C LEU A 10 1.31 10.96 16.29
N ALA A 11 1.35 10.18 17.38
CA ALA A 11 2.58 9.62 17.92
C ALA A 11 2.42 8.13 18.23
N PHE A 12 3.53 7.40 18.11
CA PHE A 12 3.55 5.96 18.40
C PHE A 12 4.89 5.49 18.97
N LEU A 13 4.79 4.60 19.95
CA LEU A 13 5.87 3.89 20.62
C LEU A 13 5.53 2.39 20.65
N TYR A 14 6.52 1.52 20.38
CA TYR A 14 6.33 0.08 20.62
C TYR A 14 6.42 -0.31 22.10
N GLN A 15 7.17 0.48 22.88
CA GLN A 15 7.32 0.24 24.31
C GLN A 15 7.06 1.56 25.08
N PRO A 16 6.41 1.53 26.25
CA PRO A 16 6.00 2.74 26.99
C PRO A 16 7.14 3.72 27.35
N ARG A 17 8.38 3.25 27.40
CA ARG A 17 9.59 4.05 27.68
C ARG A 17 10.60 3.99 26.54
N GLY A 18 10.20 3.47 25.38
CA GLY A 18 11.04 3.36 24.19
C GLY A 18 11.14 4.67 23.41
N PRO A 19 11.97 4.71 22.37
CA PRO A 19 12.04 5.85 21.48
C PRO A 19 10.76 6.00 20.67
N HIS A 20 10.36 7.22 20.37
CA HIS A 20 9.28 7.51 19.43
C HIS A 20 9.66 6.97 18.04
N ILE A 21 8.77 6.17 17.47
CA ILE A 21 8.84 5.74 16.08
C ILE A 21 8.13 6.76 15.19
N ILE A 22 7.02 7.32 15.68
CA ILE A 22 6.29 8.42 15.08
C ILE A 22 6.06 9.48 16.13
N HIS A 23 6.31 10.75 15.79
CA HIS A 23 6.22 11.86 16.73
C HIS A 23 5.56 13.09 16.09
N GLY A 24 4.38 13.49 16.60
CA GLY A 24 3.71 14.74 16.23
C GLY A 24 3.33 14.82 14.74
N VAL A 25 2.93 13.70 14.12
CA VAL A 25 2.65 13.65 12.70
C VAL A 25 1.21 14.10 12.42
N SER A 26 1.05 15.12 11.58
CA SER A 26 -0.24 15.64 11.14
C SER A 26 -0.29 15.69 9.62
N PHE A 27 -1.32 15.08 9.01
CA PHE A 27 -1.53 15.10 7.56
C PHE A 27 -2.99 14.82 7.20
N SER A 28 -3.34 15.14 5.97
CA SER A 28 -4.64 14.82 5.35
C SER A 28 -4.43 14.16 4.00
N VAL A 29 -5.25 13.15 3.69
CA VAL A 29 -5.32 12.50 2.38
C VAL A 29 -6.71 12.68 1.83
N TYR A 30 -6.81 13.09 0.60
CA TYR A 30 -8.08 13.33 -0.09
C TYR A 30 -8.43 12.22 -1.06
N ALA A 31 -9.71 12.08 -1.35
CA ALA A 31 -10.18 11.10 -2.34
C ALA A 31 -9.56 11.37 -3.71
N GLY A 32 -8.96 10.34 -4.30
CA GLY A 32 -8.27 10.41 -5.59
C GLY A 32 -6.79 10.81 -5.49
N ASP A 33 -6.25 11.02 -4.28
CA ASP A 33 -4.80 11.24 -4.13
C ASP A 33 -4.01 9.99 -4.52
N PHE A 34 -2.84 10.21 -5.12
CA PHE A 34 -1.79 9.21 -5.28
C PHE A 34 -0.54 9.70 -4.55
N ILE A 35 -0.34 9.19 -3.34
CA ILE A 35 0.71 9.68 -2.43
C ILE A 35 1.87 8.71 -2.39
N GLY A 36 3.08 9.22 -2.65
CA GLY A 36 4.32 8.52 -2.36
C GLY A 36 4.77 8.73 -0.92
N ILE A 37 5.07 7.66 -0.18
CA ILE A 37 5.66 7.72 1.16
C ILE A 37 7.10 7.29 1.05
N ILE A 38 8.03 8.20 1.32
CA ILE A 38 9.47 7.97 1.20
C ILE A 38 10.18 8.26 2.52
N GLY A 39 11.42 7.83 2.65
CA GLY A 39 12.24 8.11 3.82
C GLY A 39 13.19 6.96 4.17
N PRO A 40 14.09 7.14 5.15
CA PRO A 40 15.07 6.13 5.51
C PRO A 40 14.43 4.86 6.11
N ASN A 41 15.20 3.77 6.11
CA ASN A 41 14.82 2.57 6.84
C ASN A 41 14.77 2.89 8.35
N GLY A 42 13.73 2.37 9.04
CA GLY A 42 13.45 2.74 10.43
C GLY A 42 12.80 4.11 10.61
N GLY A 43 12.50 4.86 9.53
CA GLY A 43 11.84 6.17 9.60
C GLY A 43 10.36 6.14 10.00
N GLY A 44 9.75 4.96 10.18
CA GLY A 44 8.36 4.82 10.65
C GLY A 44 7.34 4.59 9.55
N LYS A 45 7.75 4.40 8.28
CA LYS A 45 6.84 4.22 7.13
C LYS A 45 5.88 3.04 7.31
N SER A 46 6.39 1.84 7.56
CA SER A 46 5.55 0.64 7.77
C SER A 46 4.71 0.75 9.05
N THR A 47 5.22 1.44 10.08
CA THR A 47 4.44 1.73 11.30
C THR A 47 3.25 2.65 10.99
N LEU A 48 3.46 3.67 10.16
CA LEU A 48 2.37 4.55 9.70
C LEU A 48 1.32 3.76 8.92
N ILE A 49 1.73 2.87 8.03
CA ILE A 49 0.82 1.96 7.32
C ILE A 49 0.01 1.11 8.32
N MET A 50 0.67 0.48 9.30
CA MET A 50 -0.01 -0.37 10.29
C MET A 50 -1.03 0.42 11.14
N LEU A 51 -0.74 1.68 11.45
CA LEU A 51 -1.69 2.59 12.11
C LEU A 51 -2.89 2.89 11.20
N ILE A 52 -2.66 3.19 9.92
CA ILE A 52 -3.75 3.44 8.96
C ILE A 52 -4.60 2.18 8.75
N LEU A 53 -3.99 1.00 8.74
CA LEU A 53 -4.70 -0.29 8.65
C LEU A 53 -5.47 -0.66 9.93
N GLY A 54 -5.27 0.09 11.04
CA GLY A 54 -5.87 -0.21 12.34
C GLY A 54 -5.24 -1.45 13.03
N LEU A 55 -4.08 -1.90 12.56
CA LEU A 55 -3.32 -3.00 13.17
C LEU A 55 -2.54 -2.54 14.41
N LEU A 56 -2.28 -1.24 14.50
CA LEU A 56 -1.70 -0.57 15.66
C LEU A 56 -2.61 0.58 16.07
N HIS A 57 -2.56 0.92 17.37
CA HIS A 57 -3.26 2.08 17.90
C HIS A 57 -2.25 3.18 18.25
N PRO A 58 -2.53 4.45 17.93
CA PRO A 58 -1.63 5.55 18.30
C PRO A 58 -1.48 5.64 19.82
N THR A 59 -0.27 5.99 20.26
CA THR A 59 -0.02 6.25 21.70
C THR A 59 -0.60 7.60 22.11
N SER A 60 -0.59 8.57 21.20
CA SER A 60 -1.25 9.88 21.35
C SER A 60 -1.63 10.46 19.99
N GLY A 61 -2.46 11.51 20.00
CA GLY A 61 -3.03 12.08 18.79
C GLY A 61 -4.24 11.30 18.29
N THR A 62 -4.70 11.61 17.10
CA THR A 62 -5.87 10.98 16.48
C THR A 62 -5.60 10.61 15.04
N LEU A 63 -6.12 9.45 14.62
CA LEU A 63 -6.16 9.01 13.23
C LEU A 63 -7.59 8.61 12.89
N GLN A 64 -8.15 9.26 11.90
CA GLN A 64 -9.52 9.02 11.42
C GLN A 64 -9.51 8.66 9.95
N ILE A 65 -10.28 7.65 9.56
CA ILE A 65 -10.42 7.22 8.18
C ILE A 65 -11.90 7.29 7.83
N PHE A 66 -12.21 7.98 6.73
CA PHE A 66 -13.56 8.27 6.29
C PHE A 66 -13.87 7.53 5.00
N SER A 67 -15.04 6.94 4.92
CA SER A 67 -15.59 6.38 3.69
C SER A 67 -16.63 7.34 3.11
N SER A 68 -16.60 7.48 1.80
CA SER A 68 -17.64 8.20 1.06
C SER A 68 -18.74 7.28 0.53
N LYS A 69 -18.50 5.97 0.50
CA LYS A 69 -19.36 5.01 -0.21
C LYS A 69 -19.98 3.95 0.71
N HIS A 70 -19.35 3.64 1.84
CA HIS A 70 -19.73 2.51 2.68
C HIS A 70 -19.75 2.87 4.16
N PRO A 71 -20.51 2.17 5.02
CA PRO A 71 -20.51 2.37 6.47
C PRO A 71 -19.13 2.12 7.11
N ARG A 72 -18.28 1.32 6.45
CA ARG A 72 -16.89 1.06 6.85
C ARG A 72 -15.99 1.22 5.63
N VAL A 73 -14.89 1.93 5.81
CA VAL A 73 -13.88 2.10 4.75
C VAL A 73 -13.34 0.74 4.32
N GLN A 74 -13.29 0.51 3.03
CA GLN A 74 -12.63 -0.65 2.46
C GLN A 74 -11.19 -0.26 2.11
N VAL A 75 -10.23 -0.82 2.84
CA VAL A 75 -8.80 -0.61 2.60
C VAL A 75 -8.21 -1.88 2.01
N GLY A 76 -7.62 -1.78 0.83
CA GLY A 76 -6.81 -2.83 0.23
C GLY A 76 -5.35 -2.66 0.66
N TRP A 77 -4.66 -3.76 0.94
CA TRP A 77 -3.26 -3.72 1.33
C TRP A 77 -2.42 -4.76 0.60
N VAL A 78 -1.30 -4.29 0.04
CA VAL A 78 -0.25 -5.10 -0.56
C VAL A 78 1.01 -4.95 0.30
N PRO A 79 1.41 -5.97 1.08
CA PRO A 79 2.58 -5.92 1.94
C PRO A 79 3.89 -6.05 1.15
N GLN A 80 4.98 -5.53 1.69
CA GLN A 80 6.34 -5.65 1.14
C GLN A 80 6.79 -7.11 1.03
N TYR A 81 6.52 -7.90 2.08
CA TYR A 81 6.87 -9.31 2.15
C TYR A 81 5.61 -10.15 2.29
N PHE A 82 5.48 -11.11 1.41
CA PHE A 82 4.47 -12.15 1.51
C PHE A 82 5.18 -13.50 1.69
N SER A 83 5.26 -13.93 2.96
CA SER A 83 5.84 -15.23 3.28
C SER A 83 4.81 -16.32 3.01
N TYR A 84 5.16 -17.29 2.19
CA TYR A 84 4.35 -18.46 1.91
C TYR A 84 5.25 -19.71 1.80
N ASP A 85 4.70 -20.87 2.13
CA ASP A 85 5.38 -22.12 1.91
C ASP A 85 5.31 -22.50 0.42
N MET A 86 6.46 -22.55 -0.23
CA MET A 86 6.56 -22.88 -1.66
C MET A 86 6.06 -24.32 -1.96
N ASN A 87 6.03 -25.20 -0.96
CA ASN A 87 5.51 -26.55 -1.12
C ASN A 87 4.01 -26.65 -0.93
N PHE A 88 3.36 -25.58 -0.45
CA PHE A 88 1.91 -25.57 -0.27
C PHE A 88 1.20 -25.34 -1.61
N PRO A 89 0.38 -26.32 -2.08
CA PRO A 89 -0.23 -26.28 -3.41
C PRO A 89 -1.47 -25.37 -3.45
N ILE A 90 -1.26 -24.06 -3.30
CA ILE A 90 -2.33 -23.06 -3.39
C ILE A 90 -2.42 -22.50 -4.81
N SER A 91 -3.65 -22.38 -5.34
CA SER A 91 -3.86 -21.76 -6.64
C SER A 91 -3.87 -20.23 -6.58
N VAL A 92 -3.58 -19.58 -7.70
CA VAL A 92 -3.70 -18.11 -7.85
C VAL A 92 -5.10 -17.65 -7.46
N ARG A 93 -6.14 -18.38 -7.92
CA ARG A 93 -7.52 -18.07 -7.57
C ARG A 93 -7.74 -18.07 -6.05
N ASP A 94 -7.21 -19.04 -5.32
CA ASP A 94 -7.44 -19.16 -3.88
C ASP A 94 -6.71 -18.07 -3.11
N VAL A 95 -5.50 -17.69 -3.55
CA VAL A 95 -4.78 -16.52 -3.01
C VAL A 95 -5.60 -15.25 -3.21
N VAL A 96 -6.12 -14.99 -4.41
CA VAL A 96 -6.91 -13.80 -4.69
C VAL A 96 -8.24 -13.83 -3.94
N LEU A 97 -8.88 -15.00 -3.85
CA LEU A 97 -10.13 -15.21 -3.12
C LEU A 97 -9.98 -14.94 -1.61
N SER A 98 -8.79 -15.14 -1.04
CA SER A 98 -8.52 -14.80 0.36
C SER A 98 -8.72 -13.32 0.69
N GLY A 99 -8.67 -12.41 -0.30
CA GLY A 99 -9.02 -11.00 -0.13
C GLY A 99 -10.51 -10.76 0.17
N ARG A 100 -11.36 -11.79 0.03
CA ARG A 100 -12.79 -11.77 0.35
C ARG A 100 -13.15 -12.36 1.71
N LEU A 101 -12.16 -12.73 2.54
CA LEU A 101 -12.39 -13.37 3.84
C LEU A 101 -13.32 -12.56 4.75
N SER A 102 -13.22 -11.22 4.74
CA SER A 102 -14.08 -10.34 5.53
C SER A 102 -15.56 -10.37 5.11
N LYS A 103 -15.87 -10.91 3.93
CA LYS A 103 -17.23 -11.02 3.37
C LYS A 103 -17.78 -12.44 3.43
N LEU A 104 -17.01 -13.39 4.00
CA LEU A 104 -17.49 -14.75 4.18
C LEU A 104 -18.77 -14.75 5.02
N ARG A 105 -19.74 -15.54 4.56
CA ARG A 105 -20.95 -15.81 5.32
C ARG A 105 -20.62 -16.66 6.55
N TRP A 106 -21.50 -16.66 7.53
CA TRP A 106 -21.33 -17.41 8.79
C TRP A 106 -21.00 -18.91 8.60
N HIS A 107 -21.39 -19.50 7.48
CA HIS A 107 -21.09 -20.91 7.14
C HIS A 107 -19.74 -21.11 6.40
N GLY A 108 -18.92 -20.06 6.26
CA GLY A 108 -17.57 -20.14 5.70
C GLY A 108 -17.47 -20.43 4.20
N LYS A 109 -18.56 -20.21 3.43
CA LYS A 109 -18.58 -20.47 1.98
C LYS A 109 -18.57 -19.18 1.18
N TYR A 110 -17.77 -19.15 0.13
CA TYR A 110 -17.78 -18.10 -0.89
C TYR A 110 -19.03 -18.22 -1.79
N CYS A 111 -19.52 -17.07 -2.25
CA CYS A 111 -20.66 -16.99 -3.15
C CYS A 111 -20.23 -16.65 -4.60
N LYS A 112 -21.17 -16.62 -5.52
CA LYS A 112 -20.88 -16.31 -6.95
C LYS A 112 -20.25 -14.93 -7.13
N GLU A 113 -20.66 -13.97 -6.33
CA GLU A 113 -20.15 -12.59 -6.33
C GLU A 113 -18.66 -12.53 -5.90
N ASP A 114 -18.21 -13.44 -5.01
CA ASP A 114 -16.81 -13.51 -4.61
C ASP A 114 -15.93 -14.02 -5.76
N PHE A 115 -16.38 -15.03 -6.49
CA PHE A 115 -15.68 -15.52 -7.68
C PHE A 115 -15.70 -14.51 -8.83
N ALA A 116 -16.79 -13.76 -9.00
CA ALA A 116 -16.85 -12.68 -9.98
C ALA A 116 -15.82 -11.57 -9.66
N ALA A 117 -15.69 -11.17 -8.38
CA ALA A 117 -14.68 -10.20 -7.93
C ALA A 117 -13.25 -10.70 -8.16
N VAL A 118 -12.98 -12.01 -7.99
CA VAL A 118 -11.68 -12.62 -8.32
C VAL A 118 -11.39 -12.51 -9.81
N ASN A 119 -12.37 -12.85 -10.67
CA ASN A 119 -12.19 -12.79 -12.12
C ASN A 119 -11.91 -11.36 -12.59
N GLU A 120 -12.65 -10.38 -12.06
CA GLU A 120 -12.46 -8.96 -12.34
C GLU A 120 -11.07 -8.51 -11.89
N ALA A 121 -10.66 -8.83 -10.65
CA ALA A 121 -9.36 -8.44 -10.12
C ALA A 121 -8.20 -9.05 -10.94
N LEU A 122 -8.30 -10.32 -11.34
CA LEU A 122 -7.30 -10.97 -12.18
C LEU A 122 -7.26 -10.36 -13.59
N ALA A 123 -8.39 -9.93 -14.14
CA ALA A 123 -8.43 -9.23 -15.41
C ALA A 123 -7.74 -7.86 -15.34
N ILE A 124 -7.98 -7.09 -14.28
CA ILE A 124 -7.34 -5.78 -14.04
C ILE A 124 -5.82 -5.92 -14.03
N VAL A 125 -5.27 -6.96 -13.40
CA VAL A 125 -3.82 -7.17 -13.31
C VAL A 125 -3.23 -7.96 -14.49
N GLY A 126 -4.04 -8.33 -15.51
CA GLY A 126 -3.62 -9.04 -16.70
C GLY A 126 -3.22 -10.50 -16.45
N LEU A 127 -3.91 -11.18 -15.53
CA LEU A 127 -3.65 -12.57 -15.15
C LEU A 127 -4.90 -13.46 -15.32
N SER A 128 -5.83 -13.12 -16.19
CA SER A 128 -7.09 -13.87 -16.40
C SER A 128 -6.89 -15.35 -16.70
N ASN A 129 -5.79 -15.74 -17.34
CA ASN A 129 -5.51 -17.12 -17.71
C ASN A 129 -4.76 -17.92 -16.63
N HIS A 130 -4.49 -17.32 -15.45
CA HIS A 130 -3.66 -17.92 -14.41
C HIS A 130 -4.44 -18.49 -13.22
N HIS A 131 -5.77 -18.55 -13.29
CA HIS A 131 -6.63 -18.96 -12.17
C HIS A 131 -6.20 -20.25 -11.48
N ASN A 132 -5.86 -21.28 -12.28
CA ASN A 132 -5.54 -22.62 -11.81
C ASN A 132 -4.02 -22.87 -11.68
N CYS A 133 -3.18 -21.86 -12.00
CA CYS A 133 -1.75 -21.97 -11.81
C CYS A 133 -1.42 -22.06 -10.33
N CYS A 134 -0.41 -22.88 -9.99
CA CYS A 134 0.13 -22.90 -8.64
C CYS A 134 0.84 -21.57 -8.38
N PHE A 135 0.57 -20.95 -7.23
CA PHE A 135 1.14 -19.65 -6.85
C PHE A 135 2.67 -19.67 -6.78
N SER A 136 3.25 -20.80 -6.34
CA SER A 136 4.70 -20.99 -6.27
C SER A 136 5.41 -21.05 -7.64
N HIS A 137 4.69 -21.24 -8.74
CA HIS A 137 5.27 -21.29 -10.08
C HIS A 137 5.31 -19.91 -10.77
N LEU A 138 4.86 -18.86 -10.11
CA LEU A 138 4.81 -17.51 -10.67
C LEU A 138 6.16 -16.80 -10.56
N SER A 139 6.45 -15.93 -11.54
CA SER A 139 7.56 -14.97 -11.44
C SER A 139 7.28 -13.91 -10.35
N GLY A 140 8.33 -13.24 -9.85
CA GLY A 140 8.17 -12.19 -8.83
C GLY A 140 7.17 -11.10 -9.23
N GLY A 141 7.23 -10.62 -10.47
CA GLY A 141 6.27 -9.65 -10.98
C GLY A 141 4.84 -10.18 -11.14
N GLN A 142 4.68 -11.50 -11.41
CA GLN A 142 3.35 -12.13 -11.38
C GLN A 142 2.83 -12.26 -9.96
N ILE A 143 3.68 -12.64 -8.99
CA ILE A 143 3.32 -12.70 -7.56
C ILE A 143 2.79 -11.35 -7.08
N GLN A 144 3.51 -10.27 -7.36
CA GLN A 144 3.08 -8.92 -6.96
C GLN A 144 1.74 -8.54 -7.59
N ARG A 145 1.51 -8.88 -8.86
CA ARG A 145 0.22 -8.65 -9.50
C ARG A 145 -0.91 -9.50 -8.91
N VAL A 146 -0.63 -10.72 -8.47
CA VAL A 146 -1.62 -11.55 -7.73
C VAL A 146 -1.93 -10.95 -6.37
N LEU A 147 -0.93 -10.44 -5.62
CA LEU A 147 -1.15 -9.75 -4.35
C LEU A 147 -1.96 -8.45 -4.53
N LEU A 148 -1.69 -7.72 -5.61
CA LEU A 148 -2.50 -6.56 -5.98
C LEU A 148 -3.95 -7.00 -6.30
N ALA A 149 -4.16 -8.05 -7.10
CA ALA A 149 -5.49 -8.58 -7.39
C ALA A 149 -6.22 -8.97 -6.10
N ARG A 150 -5.53 -9.63 -5.16
CA ARG A 150 -6.10 -9.96 -3.84
C ARG A 150 -6.61 -8.73 -3.11
N ALA A 151 -5.82 -7.65 -3.07
CA ALA A 151 -6.21 -6.41 -2.42
C ALA A 151 -7.42 -5.75 -3.11
N LEU A 152 -7.54 -5.89 -4.43
CA LEU A 152 -8.62 -5.29 -5.23
C LEU A 152 -9.98 -6.01 -5.09
N THR A 153 -10.01 -7.28 -4.68
CA THR A 153 -11.27 -8.04 -4.55
C THR A 153 -12.26 -7.44 -3.55
N SER A 154 -11.79 -6.64 -2.59
CA SER A 154 -12.64 -5.91 -1.64
C SER A 154 -13.28 -4.65 -2.24
N HIS A 155 -12.93 -4.26 -3.47
CA HIS A 155 -13.24 -2.96 -4.09
C HIS A 155 -12.85 -1.79 -3.17
N PRO A 156 -11.55 -1.63 -2.86
CA PRO A 156 -11.09 -0.69 -1.85
C PRO A 156 -11.29 0.76 -2.31
N GLU A 157 -11.64 1.63 -1.36
CA GLU A 157 -11.62 3.09 -1.54
C GLU A 157 -10.19 3.64 -1.37
N ILE A 158 -9.40 2.95 -0.55
CA ILE A 158 -7.99 3.28 -0.28
C ILE A 158 -7.16 2.03 -0.54
N LEU A 159 -6.14 2.14 -1.36
CA LEU A 159 -5.18 1.09 -1.65
C LEU A 159 -3.80 1.48 -1.09
N ILE A 160 -3.27 0.65 -0.21
CA ILE A 160 -1.96 0.85 0.40
C ILE A 160 -1.01 -0.20 -0.14
N LEU A 161 0.17 0.24 -0.62
CA LEU A 161 1.20 -0.64 -1.14
C LEU A 161 2.53 -0.35 -0.41
N ASP A 162 3.13 -1.39 0.13
CA ASP A 162 4.43 -1.30 0.80
C ASP A 162 5.50 -1.89 -0.13
N GLU A 163 6.26 -1.02 -0.80
CA GLU A 163 7.33 -1.34 -1.75
C GLU A 163 6.93 -2.35 -2.85
N PRO A 164 5.85 -2.11 -3.62
CA PRO A 164 5.29 -3.09 -4.54
C PRO A 164 6.16 -3.38 -5.77
N THR A 165 7.21 -2.60 -6.01
CA THR A 165 8.10 -2.70 -7.18
C THR A 165 9.50 -3.19 -6.83
N THR A 166 9.77 -3.47 -5.56
CA THR A 166 11.10 -3.93 -5.09
C THR A 166 11.39 -5.34 -5.61
N ASN A 167 12.62 -5.56 -6.09
CA ASN A 167 13.11 -6.85 -6.63
C ASN A 167 12.32 -7.36 -7.85
N ILE A 168 11.75 -6.47 -8.65
CA ILE A 168 11.04 -6.80 -9.88
C ILE A 168 11.79 -6.16 -11.05
N ASP A 169 11.78 -6.81 -12.20
CA ASP A 169 12.35 -6.27 -13.43
C ASP A 169 11.61 -5.01 -13.91
N PRO A 170 12.28 -4.11 -14.67
CA PRO A 170 11.73 -2.82 -15.07
C PRO A 170 10.41 -2.91 -15.84
N ASP A 171 10.23 -3.93 -16.68
CA ASP A 171 9.03 -4.10 -17.48
C ASP A 171 7.80 -4.41 -16.59
N ASN A 172 7.97 -5.29 -15.61
CA ASN A 172 6.92 -5.60 -14.65
C ASN A 172 6.67 -4.45 -13.67
N GLN A 173 7.71 -3.68 -13.27
CA GLN A 173 7.54 -2.44 -12.51
C GLN A 173 6.62 -1.46 -13.26
N GLN A 174 6.93 -1.20 -14.52
CA GLN A 174 6.14 -0.29 -15.36
C GLN A 174 4.69 -0.76 -15.53
N ARG A 175 4.48 -2.08 -15.68
CA ARG A 175 3.13 -2.66 -15.74
C ARG A 175 2.35 -2.41 -14.46
N ILE A 176 2.95 -2.61 -13.28
CA ILE A 176 2.31 -2.35 -12.00
C ILE A 176 1.95 -0.87 -11.87
N LEU A 177 2.88 0.05 -12.16
CA LEU A 177 2.65 1.50 -12.11
C LEU A 177 1.51 1.93 -13.04
N ASN A 178 1.44 1.38 -14.25
CA ASN A 178 0.36 1.66 -15.20
C ASN A 178 -1.00 1.16 -14.70
N ILE A 179 -1.03 0.00 -14.02
CA ILE A 179 -2.25 -0.51 -13.38
C ILE A 179 -2.67 0.46 -12.26
N LEU A 180 -1.74 0.87 -11.39
CA LEU A 180 -2.02 1.79 -10.28
C LEU A 180 -2.54 3.15 -10.80
N LYS A 181 -1.96 3.69 -11.87
CA LYS A 181 -2.43 4.93 -12.50
C LYS A 181 -3.88 4.82 -12.96
N LYS A 182 -4.27 3.69 -13.56
CA LYS A 182 -5.66 3.45 -13.95
C LYS A 182 -6.58 3.33 -12.75
N LEU A 183 -6.15 2.63 -11.69
CA LEU A 183 -6.93 2.47 -10.46
C LEU A 183 -7.13 3.78 -9.70
N ASN A 184 -6.19 4.71 -9.78
CA ASN A 184 -6.27 6.00 -9.09
C ASN A 184 -7.45 6.86 -9.55
N THR A 185 -8.04 6.61 -10.71
CA THR A 185 -9.28 7.28 -11.15
C THR A 185 -10.49 6.98 -10.25
N SER A 186 -10.44 5.89 -9.48
CA SER A 186 -11.55 5.42 -8.64
C SER A 186 -11.16 5.08 -7.20
N CYS A 187 -9.86 5.07 -6.89
CA CYS A 187 -9.29 4.65 -5.62
C CYS A 187 -8.16 5.60 -5.21
N THR A 188 -8.09 5.96 -3.94
CA THR A 188 -6.95 6.70 -3.37
C THR A 188 -5.80 5.75 -3.14
N ILE A 189 -4.58 6.13 -3.48
CA ILE A 189 -3.41 5.26 -3.41
C ILE A 189 -2.35 5.87 -2.49
N LEU A 190 -1.87 5.06 -1.54
CA LEU A 190 -0.68 5.35 -0.75
C LEU A 190 0.38 4.29 -1.07
N MET A 191 1.53 4.70 -1.57
CA MET A 191 2.59 3.80 -1.97
C MET A 191 3.89 4.14 -1.24
N VAL A 192 4.40 3.23 -0.43
CA VAL A 192 5.76 3.32 0.10
C VAL A 192 6.72 2.88 -1.00
N THR A 193 7.73 3.70 -1.25
CA THR A 193 8.80 3.38 -2.20
C THR A 193 10.11 4.04 -1.82
N HIS A 194 11.21 3.43 -2.21
CA HIS A 194 12.54 4.04 -2.21
C HIS A 194 13.03 4.41 -3.62
N ASP A 195 12.31 3.98 -4.65
CA ASP A 195 12.59 4.32 -6.06
C ASP A 195 11.79 5.55 -6.47
N LEU A 196 12.46 6.70 -6.45
CA LEU A 196 11.87 7.98 -6.87
C LEU A 196 11.97 8.18 -8.39
N HIS A 197 13.00 7.63 -9.05
CA HIS A 197 13.27 7.91 -10.45
C HIS A 197 12.15 7.47 -11.40
N HIS A 198 11.49 6.35 -11.08
CA HIS A 198 10.43 5.79 -11.93
C HIS A 198 9.02 6.05 -11.42
N THR A 199 8.88 6.67 -10.22
CA THR A 199 7.58 6.77 -9.55
C THR A 199 7.08 8.18 -9.31
N THR A 200 7.96 9.21 -9.35
CA THR A 200 7.57 10.61 -9.08
C THR A 200 6.46 11.14 -9.98
N ASP A 201 6.45 10.76 -11.26
CA ASP A 201 5.45 11.22 -12.23
C ASP A 201 4.02 10.69 -11.96
N TYR A 202 3.90 9.74 -11.05
CA TYR A 202 2.61 9.15 -10.66
C TYR A 202 2.02 9.82 -9.42
N PHE A 203 2.86 10.46 -8.58
CA PHE A 203 2.42 11.04 -7.31
C PHE A 203 1.93 12.48 -7.50
N ASN A 204 0.78 12.79 -6.93
CA ASN A 204 0.34 14.19 -6.80
C ASN A 204 0.85 14.83 -5.49
N GLN A 205 1.30 14.02 -4.54
CA GLN A 205 1.92 14.45 -3.30
C GLN A 205 2.92 13.42 -2.80
N VAL A 206 3.98 13.87 -2.12
CA VAL A 206 4.96 12.99 -1.49
C VAL A 206 5.08 13.31 0.01
N PHE A 207 5.04 12.27 0.84
CA PHE A 207 5.30 12.34 2.27
C PHE A 207 6.71 11.84 2.56
N TYR A 208 7.58 12.73 3.03
CA TYR A 208 8.87 12.34 3.58
C TYR A 208 8.71 11.97 5.04
N MET A 209 8.99 10.71 5.38
CA MET A 209 8.80 10.14 6.70
C MET A 209 10.14 9.80 7.34
N ASN A 210 10.47 10.48 8.44
CA ASN A 210 11.61 10.18 9.31
C ASN A 210 11.24 10.51 10.75
N LYS A 211 10.51 9.63 11.44
CA LYS A 211 9.85 9.81 12.74
C LYS A 211 8.81 10.94 12.76
N THR A 212 9.01 11.96 11.98
CA THR A 212 8.07 13.04 11.65
C THR A 212 7.69 12.94 10.19
N LEU A 213 6.65 13.65 9.76
CA LEU A 213 6.21 13.66 8.37
C LEU A 213 6.24 15.08 7.82
N THR A 214 6.86 15.23 6.65
CA THR A 214 6.83 16.46 5.87
C THR A 214 6.14 16.19 4.55
N ALA A 215 5.06 16.89 4.28
CA ALA A 215 4.37 16.83 2.99
C ALA A 215 5.11 17.71 1.97
N LEU A 216 5.40 17.17 0.79
CA LEU A 216 6.10 17.82 -0.30
C LEU A 216 5.16 17.84 -1.51
N THR A 217 4.77 19.02 -1.95
CA THR A 217 3.87 19.20 -3.11
C THR A 217 4.64 19.41 -4.41
N ASP A 218 5.91 19.80 -4.32
CA ASP A 218 6.78 19.96 -5.48
C ASP A 218 7.67 18.72 -5.63
N THR A 219 7.26 17.83 -6.53
CA THR A 219 7.99 16.58 -6.82
C THR A 219 9.28 16.83 -7.60
N SER A 220 9.41 17.97 -8.30
CA SER A 220 10.64 18.32 -9.03
C SER A 220 11.81 18.66 -8.09
N ALA A 221 11.53 19.32 -6.97
CA ALA A 221 12.51 19.62 -5.94
C ALA A 221 13.01 18.37 -5.16
N LEU A 222 12.32 17.23 -5.28
CA LEU A 222 12.72 15.96 -4.65
C LEU A 222 13.93 15.34 -5.36
N MET A 223 13.99 15.40 -6.69
CA MET A 223 15.11 14.85 -7.47
C MET A 223 16.43 15.52 -7.07
N ASP A 224 16.44 16.84 -6.88
CA ASP A 224 17.65 17.59 -6.49
C ASP A 224 18.07 17.30 -5.04
N LYS A 225 17.11 17.15 -4.12
CA LYS A 225 17.41 16.92 -2.70
C LYS A 225 17.84 15.51 -2.34
N PHE A 226 17.25 14.50 -2.99
CA PHE A 226 17.41 13.09 -2.59
C PHE A 226 18.25 12.26 -3.55
N CYS A 227 18.34 12.64 -4.85
CA CYS A 227 19.15 11.91 -5.84
C CYS A 227 20.58 12.43 -5.95
N CYS A 228 20.85 13.73 -5.70
CA CYS A 228 22.19 14.30 -5.87
C CYS A 228 23.10 14.19 -4.63
N HIS A 229 22.62 13.81 -3.43
CA HIS A 229 23.44 13.74 -2.23
C HIS A 229 23.08 12.56 -1.30
N PRO A 230 23.46 11.31 -1.62
CA PRO A 230 23.32 10.20 -0.67
C PRO A 230 24.20 10.35 0.58
N SER A 231 25.18 11.30 0.59
CA SER A 231 26.19 11.42 1.67
C SER A 231 25.92 12.50 2.73
N LYS A 232 24.92 13.39 2.57
CA LYS A 232 24.67 14.48 3.51
C LYS A 232 23.82 14.13 4.75
N TYR A 233 23.26 12.94 4.81
CA TYR A 233 22.49 12.48 5.99
C TYR A 233 23.23 11.41 6.82
N LYS A 234 24.55 11.24 6.63
CA LYS A 234 25.40 10.58 7.63
C LYS A 234 25.88 11.64 8.61
N ALA A 235 25.55 11.41 9.86
CA ALA A 235 26.08 12.04 11.07
C ALA A 235 25.42 13.36 11.52
N ASN A 236 24.48 13.24 12.43
CA ASN A 236 24.73 13.75 13.78
C ASN A 236 24.23 12.68 14.75
N LEU A 237 25.16 11.87 15.22
CA LEU A 237 25.07 11.00 16.39
C LEU A 237 25.09 11.85 17.65
#